data_43e6ed15836b5b80c460b4571e264d3d
#
_entry.id   43e6ed15836b5b80c460b4571e264d3d
#
_cell.length_a   1.000
_cell.length_b   1.000
_cell.length_c   1.000
_cell.angle_alpha   90.00
_cell.angle_beta   90.00
_cell.angle_gamma   90.00
#
_symmetry.space_group_name_H-M   'P 1'
#
loop_
_entity.id
_entity.type
_entity.pdbx_description
1 polymer ?
#
loop_
_entity_poly.entity_id
_entity_poly.type
_entity_poly.pdbx_seq_one_letter_code
_entity_poly.pdbx_strand_id
1 'polypeptide(L)'
;MNDQLIYHTIDFLLPAQEFNVNFSYVSQKGLSFIREYILRLVNISPMSKLQIATYFGLSKAEIDEAINDLIDRDELTLNEHDRLVLTENSRNYFYDISSEMNLTTIAESMVKINFDLATFSYFKPDFNLHSKTQWELGLRLEAPKEHFAFSAEHAKEQFTRNFFNLLDDEYLAPHLLHEKQRPHLYMVSSVVPLYKRPLRLKVEFKVDRFGEPIVRDAFEGLSESDSIHALITEHLSKGIKSYNGHEILESMQYLDDHSTKKLLNSNLELKDIQIIQNKSDTEINVNRTGFVG
;
A
#
# COMPACT_ATOMS: atom_id res chain seq x y z
N MET A 1 2.02 5.38 -33.76
CA MET A 1 3.32 5.37 -33.06
C MET A 1 3.37 6.63 -32.23
N ASN A 2 3.49 6.52 -30.94
CA ASN A 2 3.70 7.70 -30.08
C ASN A 2 5.13 8.17 -30.30
N ASP A 3 5.30 9.23 -31.09
CA ASP A 3 6.60 9.87 -31.29
C ASP A 3 6.93 10.70 -30.03
N GLN A 4 7.33 9.99 -28.97
CA GLN A 4 7.81 10.59 -27.72
C GLN A 4 9.31 10.45 -27.65
N LEU A 5 10.01 11.54 -27.33
CA LEU A 5 11.45 11.55 -27.15
C LEU A 5 11.76 11.71 -25.65
N ILE A 6 12.47 10.74 -25.08
CA ILE A 6 13.07 10.88 -23.75
C ILE A 6 14.33 11.71 -23.91
N TYR A 7 14.32 12.93 -23.39
CA TYR A 7 15.48 13.82 -23.51
C TYR A 7 16.36 13.82 -22.26
N HIS A 8 15.79 13.39 -21.13
CA HIS A 8 16.56 13.28 -19.89
C HIS A 8 15.97 12.23 -18.97
N THR A 9 16.84 11.64 -18.14
CA THR A 9 16.46 10.68 -17.11
C THR A 9 17.17 11.04 -15.81
N ILE A 10 16.41 11.20 -14.73
CA ILE A 10 16.96 11.51 -13.42
C ILE A 10 16.50 10.45 -12.41
N ASP A 11 17.43 9.99 -11.61
CA ASP A 11 17.13 9.15 -10.45
C ASP A 11 16.94 10.02 -9.21
N PHE A 12 15.75 9.92 -8.60
CA PHE A 12 15.46 10.54 -7.32
C PHE A 12 15.53 9.52 -6.19
N LEU A 13 16.06 9.95 -5.05
CA LEU A 13 16.14 9.13 -3.85
C LEU A 13 15.18 9.69 -2.80
N LEU A 14 14.11 8.96 -2.56
CA LEU A 14 13.08 9.31 -1.60
C LEU A 14 13.34 8.55 -0.29
N PRO A 15 13.43 9.24 0.88
CA PRO A 15 13.58 8.54 2.14
C PRO A 15 12.38 7.63 2.40
N ALA A 16 12.64 6.38 2.72
CA ALA A 16 11.60 5.40 2.97
C ALA A 16 11.97 4.49 4.15
N GLN A 17 10.96 3.87 4.73
CA GLN A 17 11.10 2.99 5.88
C GLN A 17 10.13 1.82 5.81
N GLU A 18 10.62 0.65 6.25
CA GLU A 18 9.80 -0.54 6.48
C GLU A 18 9.19 -0.48 7.87
N PHE A 19 7.94 -0.87 8.00
CA PHE A 19 7.23 -0.97 9.26
C PHE A 19 6.62 -2.34 9.44
N ASN A 20 6.68 -2.84 10.66
CA ASN A 20 5.92 -4.01 11.07
C ASN A 20 4.62 -3.56 11.73
N VAL A 21 3.50 -3.87 11.10
CA VAL A 21 2.16 -3.47 11.54
C VAL A 21 1.43 -4.68 12.09
N ASN A 22 1.10 -4.65 13.38
CA ASN A 22 0.23 -5.63 14.02
C ASN A 22 -1.18 -5.06 14.10
N PHE A 23 -2.15 -5.82 13.63
CA PHE A 23 -3.52 -5.38 13.58
C PHE A 23 -4.50 -6.51 13.82
N SER A 24 -5.68 -6.15 14.29
CA SER A 24 -6.83 -7.05 14.42
C SER A 24 -7.87 -6.70 13.36
N TYR A 25 -8.51 -7.70 12.82
CA TYR A 25 -9.55 -7.54 11.83
C TYR A 25 -10.74 -8.41 12.14
N VAL A 26 -11.89 -7.96 11.72
CA VAL A 26 -13.14 -8.70 11.80
C VAL A 26 -13.28 -9.55 10.56
N SER A 27 -13.37 -10.86 10.76
CA SER A 27 -13.66 -11.80 9.69
C SER A 27 -14.89 -12.62 10.03
N GLN A 28 -15.64 -12.95 9.01
CA GLN A 28 -16.76 -13.88 9.15
C GLN A 28 -16.27 -15.27 8.73
N LYS A 29 -15.85 -16.03 9.71
CA LYS A 29 -15.56 -17.45 9.48
C LYS A 29 -16.85 -18.25 9.61
N GLY A 30 -17.26 -18.91 8.54
CA GLY A 30 -18.29 -19.93 8.63
C GLY A 30 -17.91 -20.97 9.68
N LEU A 31 -18.87 -21.40 10.47
CA LEU A 31 -18.68 -22.50 11.38
C LEU A 31 -18.21 -23.76 10.64
N SER A 32 -17.42 -24.61 11.30
CA SER A 32 -17.20 -25.95 10.76
C SER A 32 -18.57 -26.61 10.54
N PHE A 33 -18.70 -27.36 9.45
CA PHE A 33 -19.96 -28.01 9.06
C PHE A 33 -20.69 -28.68 10.24
N ILE A 34 -19.98 -29.50 11.03
CA ILE A 34 -20.57 -30.21 12.15
C ILE A 34 -21.09 -29.23 13.24
N ARG A 35 -20.31 -28.22 13.59
CA ARG A 35 -20.68 -27.20 14.58
C ARG A 35 -21.93 -26.43 14.16
N GLU A 36 -21.96 -25.95 12.92
CA GLU A 36 -23.10 -25.23 12.38
C GLU A 36 -24.38 -26.08 12.43
N TYR A 37 -24.30 -27.34 11.99
CA TYR A 37 -25.47 -28.19 11.93
C TYR A 37 -25.94 -28.63 13.32
N ILE A 38 -25.05 -28.86 14.29
CA ILE A 38 -25.43 -29.14 15.68
C ILE A 38 -26.22 -27.93 16.23
N LEU A 39 -25.71 -26.73 16.07
CA LEU A 39 -26.39 -25.52 16.56
C LEU A 39 -27.74 -25.31 15.86
N ARG A 40 -27.85 -25.55 14.55
CA ARG A 40 -29.11 -25.50 13.82
C ARG A 40 -30.13 -26.52 14.33
N LEU A 41 -29.69 -27.76 14.58
CA LEU A 41 -30.58 -28.79 15.12
C LEU A 41 -31.06 -28.44 16.53
N VAL A 42 -30.19 -28.00 17.40
CA VAL A 42 -30.54 -27.60 18.77
C VAL A 42 -31.41 -26.35 18.79
N ASN A 43 -31.26 -25.46 17.80
CA ASN A 43 -32.18 -24.32 17.66
C ASN A 43 -33.60 -24.75 17.27
N ILE A 44 -33.75 -25.81 16.50
CA ILE A 44 -35.09 -26.35 16.17
C ILE A 44 -35.75 -26.99 17.37
N SER A 45 -34.98 -27.79 18.13
CA SER A 45 -35.49 -28.46 19.33
C SER A 45 -34.36 -28.87 20.27
N PRO A 46 -34.54 -28.77 21.61
CA PRO A 46 -33.60 -29.32 22.58
C PRO A 46 -33.34 -30.81 22.38
N MET A 47 -32.08 -31.23 22.20
CA MET A 47 -31.69 -32.59 21.89
C MET A 47 -30.70 -33.16 22.89
N SER A 48 -30.75 -34.48 23.10
CA SER A 48 -29.69 -35.18 23.86
C SER A 48 -28.46 -35.42 22.99
N LYS A 49 -27.30 -35.59 23.59
CA LYS A 49 -26.07 -35.97 22.88
C LYS A 49 -26.24 -37.21 22.01
N LEU A 50 -27.01 -38.20 22.50
CA LEU A 50 -27.28 -39.45 21.77
C LEU A 50 -28.12 -39.20 20.52
N GLN A 51 -29.12 -38.33 20.58
CA GLN A 51 -29.92 -37.96 19.42
C GLN A 51 -29.09 -37.28 18.33
N ILE A 52 -28.20 -36.37 18.72
CA ILE A 52 -27.30 -35.70 17.79
C ILE A 52 -26.30 -36.70 17.17
N ALA A 53 -25.70 -37.58 18.01
CA ALA A 53 -24.81 -38.64 17.51
C ALA A 53 -25.49 -39.55 16.49
N THR A 54 -26.71 -39.95 16.78
CA THR A 54 -27.51 -40.79 15.86
C THR A 54 -27.83 -40.07 14.55
N TYR A 55 -28.15 -38.78 14.61
CA TYR A 55 -28.49 -37.97 13.44
C TYR A 55 -27.30 -37.82 12.48
N PHE A 56 -26.10 -37.62 13.04
CA PHE A 56 -24.88 -37.45 12.22
C PHE A 56 -24.14 -38.74 11.93
N GLY A 57 -24.51 -39.86 12.52
CA GLY A 57 -23.79 -41.12 12.41
C GLY A 57 -22.41 -41.10 13.08
N LEU A 58 -22.22 -40.21 14.08
CA LEU A 58 -20.96 -40.09 14.81
C LEU A 58 -20.85 -41.02 15.96
N SER A 59 -19.62 -41.46 16.27
CA SER A 59 -19.32 -42.20 17.48
C SER A 59 -19.54 -41.36 18.74
N LYS A 60 -19.70 -42.03 19.90
CA LYS A 60 -19.85 -41.32 21.15
C LYS A 60 -18.66 -40.41 21.50
N ALA A 61 -17.44 -40.83 21.17
CA ALA A 61 -16.25 -40.03 21.41
C ALA A 61 -16.21 -38.75 20.54
N GLU A 62 -16.54 -38.85 19.25
CA GLU A 62 -16.55 -37.72 18.31
C GLU A 62 -17.62 -36.68 18.68
N ILE A 63 -18.81 -37.16 19.10
CA ILE A 63 -19.87 -36.24 19.51
C ILE A 63 -19.58 -35.58 20.86
N ASP A 64 -18.99 -36.31 21.82
CA ASP A 64 -18.63 -35.76 23.10
C ASP A 64 -17.56 -34.66 22.94
N GLU A 65 -16.59 -34.85 22.05
CA GLU A 65 -15.56 -33.88 21.74
C GLU A 65 -16.20 -32.61 21.10
N ALA A 66 -17.02 -32.80 20.07
CA ALA A 66 -17.70 -31.70 19.36
C ALA A 66 -18.64 -30.89 20.30
N ILE A 67 -19.39 -31.56 21.17
CA ILE A 67 -20.32 -30.89 22.10
C ILE A 67 -19.55 -30.19 23.24
N ASN A 68 -18.46 -30.77 23.74
CA ASN A 68 -17.66 -30.13 24.78
C ASN A 68 -17.00 -28.86 24.23
N ASP A 69 -16.48 -28.86 23.00
CA ASP A 69 -15.98 -27.62 22.33
C ASP A 69 -17.05 -26.54 22.24
N LEU A 70 -18.30 -26.90 21.93
CA LEU A 70 -19.42 -25.96 21.87
C LEU A 70 -19.84 -25.43 23.25
N ILE A 71 -19.75 -26.24 24.30
CA ILE A 71 -20.02 -25.84 25.67
C ILE A 71 -18.89 -24.93 26.18
N ASP A 72 -17.64 -25.28 25.93
CA ASP A 72 -16.47 -24.49 26.33
C ASP A 72 -16.44 -23.12 25.67
N ARG A 73 -17.06 -23.00 24.50
CA ARG A 73 -17.27 -21.71 23.77
C ARG A 73 -18.51 -20.95 24.20
N ASP A 74 -19.23 -21.39 25.20
CA ASP A 74 -20.50 -20.81 25.67
C ASP A 74 -21.56 -20.72 24.55
N GLU A 75 -21.61 -21.74 23.67
CA GLU A 75 -22.61 -21.81 22.59
C GLU A 75 -23.74 -22.77 22.89
N LEU A 76 -23.46 -23.83 23.64
CA LEU A 76 -24.45 -24.78 24.13
C LEU A 76 -24.41 -24.88 25.67
N THR A 77 -25.55 -25.17 26.24
CA THR A 77 -25.69 -25.51 27.66
C THR A 77 -26.68 -26.64 27.81
N LEU A 78 -26.67 -27.31 28.96
CA LEU A 78 -27.64 -28.34 29.32
C LEU A 78 -28.82 -27.71 30.10
N ASN A 79 -30.03 -28.06 29.74
CA ASN A 79 -31.20 -27.71 30.52
C ASN A 79 -31.46 -28.70 31.68
N GLU A 80 -32.53 -28.47 32.45
CA GLU A 80 -32.93 -29.31 33.60
C GLU A 80 -33.26 -30.75 33.21
N HIS A 81 -33.40 -31.08 31.94
CA HIS A 81 -33.72 -32.42 31.43
C HIS A 81 -32.56 -33.05 30.67
N ASP A 82 -31.31 -32.64 30.96
CA ASP A 82 -30.07 -33.11 30.29
C ASP A 82 -30.13 -33.00 28.77
N ARG A 83 -30.83 -32.00 28.23
CA ARG A 83 -30.87 -31.69 26.81
C ARG A 83 -30.06 -30.45 26.51
N LEU A 84 -29.34 -30.50 25.38
CA LEU A 84 -28.61 -29.37 24.87
C LEU A 84 -29.56 -28.30 24.37
N VAL A 85 -29.29 -27.08 24.75
CA VAL A 85 -30.01 -25.86 24.34
C VAL A 85 -28.98 -24.79 24.00
N LEU A 86 -29.39 -23.85 23.11
CA LEU A 86 -28.54 -22.71 22.78
C LEU A 86 -28.42 -21.76 23.98
N THR A 87 -27.22 -21.23 24.20
CA THR A 87 -27.02 -20.09 25.11
C THR A 87 -27.62 -18.81 24.53
N GLU A 88 -27.67 -17.75 25.31
CA GLU A 88 -28.10 -16.45 24.83
C GLU A 88 -27.19 -15.93 23.70
N ASN A 89 -25.88 -16.15 23.83
CA ASN A 89 -24.88 -15.79 22.82
C ASN A 89 -25.13 -16.48 21.47
N SER A 90 -25.36 -17.79 21.48
CA SER A 90 -25.55 -18.56 20.25
C SER A 90 -26.96 -18.37 19.63
N ARG A 91 -27.96 -17.96 20.39
CA ARG A 91 -29.28 -17.57 19.84
C ARG A 91 -29.19 -16.40 18.88
N ASN A 92 -28.28 -15.48 19.12
CA ASN A 92 -28.04 -14.33 18.25
C ASN A 92 -27.61 -14.73 16.83
N TYR A 93 -27.04 -15.94 16.65
CA TYR A 93 -26.66 -16.45 15.34
C TYR A 93 -27.85 -16.75 14.43
N PHE A 94 -29.07 -16.87 14.99
CA PHE A 94 -30.29 -17.28 14.31
C PHE A 94 -31.33 -16.18 14.14
N TYR A 95 -30.98 -14.93 14.40
CA TYR A 95 -31.93 -13.80 14.25
C TYR A 95 -32.40 -13.61 12.81
N ASP A 96 -31.62 -14.06 11.84
CA ASP A 96 -32.01 -14.05 10.44
C ASP A 96 -32.09 -15.48 9.89
N ILE A 97 -33.31 -16.01 9.74
CA ILE A 97 -33.59 -17.40 9.34
C ILE A 97 -33.08 -17.71 7.93
N SER A 98 -32.80 -16.70 7.11
CA SER A 98 -32.36 -16.81 5.72
C SER A 98 -30.85 -16.67 5.55
N SER A 99 -30.10 -16.24 6.56
CA SER A 99 -28.67 -15.99 6.44
C SER A 99 -27.84 -17.22 6.85
N GLU A 100 -26.73 -17.40 6.17
CA GLU A 100 -25.65 -18.27 6.64
C GLU A 100 -25.22 -17.82 8.03
N MET A 101 -25.01 -18.79 8.95
CA MET A 101 -24.52 -18.46 10.29
C MET A 101 -23.12 -17.84 10.17
N ASN A 102 -23.08 -16.56 10.42
CA ASN A 102 -21.86 -15.79 10.33
C ASN A 102 -21.34 -15.50 11.75
N LEU A 103 -20.34 -16.24 12.19
CA LEU A 103 -19.59 -15.88 13.38
C LEU A 103 -18.63 -14.75 13.04
N THR A 104 -18.92 -13.61 13.57
CA THR A 104 -17.98 -12.50 13.59
C THR A 104 -16.87 -12.82 14.58
N THR A 105 -15.68 -13.11 14.09
CA THR A 105 -14.49 -13.35 14.92
C THR A 105 -13.49 -12.24 14.72
N ILE A 106 -12.88 -11.78 15.80
CA ILE A 106 -11.72 -10.89 15.73
C ILE A 106 -10.49 -11.78 15.60
N ALA A 107 -9.77 -11.62 14.51
CA ALA A 107 -8.52 -12.30 14.25
C ALA A 107 -7.36 -11.29 14.25
N GLU A 108 -6.17 -11.75 14.58
CA GLU A 108 -4.96 -10.94 14.58
C GLU A 108 -4.08 -11.31 13.41
N SER A 109 -3.41 -10.33 12.86
CA SER A 109 -2.44 -10.51 11.79
C SER A 109 -1.31 -9.48 11.89
N MET A 110 -0.24 -9.76 11.16
CA MET A 110 0.94 -8.92 11.09
C MET A 110 1.38 -8.80 9.64
N VAL A 111 1.80 -7.60 9.25
CA VAL A 111 2.32 -7.34 7.92
C VAL A 111 3.51 -6.41 7.95
N LYS A 112 4.45 -6.62 7.03
CA LYS A 112 5.54 -5.67 6.76
C LYS A 112 5.18 -4.82 5.58
N ILE A 113 5.19 -3.51 5.76
CA ILE A 113 4.84 -2.53 4.73
C ILE A 113 5.94 -1.49 4.64
N ASN A 114 6.26 -1.08 3.42
CA ASN A 114 7.14 0.03 3.16
C ASN A 114 6.34 1.30 2.86
N PHE A 115 6.70 2.38 3.53
CA PHE A 115 6.19 3.71 3.24
C PHE A 115 7.36 4.64 2.90
N ASP A 116 7.17 5.53 1.93
CA ASP A 116 8.04 6.69 1.83
C ASP A 116 7.75 7.65 2.99
N LEU A 117 8.75 8.39 3.42
CA LEU A 117 8.63 9.30 4.56
C LEU A 117 8.27 10.74 4.17
N ALA A 118 8.09 11.03 2.89
CA ALA A 118 7.69 12.36 2.44
C ALA A 118 6.17 12.46 2.28
N THR A 119 5.54 11.46 1.65
CA THR A 119 4.10 11.45 1.36
C THR A 119 3.36 10.33 2.09
N PHE A 120 4.07 9.38 2.68
CA PHE A 120 3.54 8.14 3.25
C PHE A 120 2.77 7.27 2.25
N SER A 121 3.16 7.33 0.96
CA SER A 121 2.69 6.36 -0.02
C SER A 121 3.31 5.00 0.27
N TYR A 122 2.50 3.95 0.22
CA TYR A 122 3.00 2.58 0.39
C TYR A 122 3.48 2.01 -0.95
N PHE A 123 4.44 1.09 -0.88
CA PHE A 123 4.99 0.41 -2.06
C PHE A 123 5.45 -1.01 -1.75
N LYS A 124 5.52 -1.88 -2.78
CA LYS A 124 5.93 -3.28 -2.62
C LYS A 124 7.41 -3.40 -2.24
N PRO A 125 7.80 -4.40 -1.43
CA PRO A 125 9.18 -4.59 -0.97
C PRO A 125 10.21 -4.67 -2.09
N ASP A 126 9.82 -5.23 -3.23
CA ASP A 126 10.68 -5.44 -4.39
C ASP A 126 10.80 -4.22 -5.30
N PHE A 127 10.07 -3.16 -4.98
CA PHE A 127 10.06 -1.95 -5.77
C PHE A 127 11.38 -1.19 -5.59
N ASN A 128 12.27 -1.33 -6.56
CA ASN A 128 13.52 -0.55 -6.71
C ASN A 128 14.36 -0.33 -5.44
N LEU A 129 14.39 -1.31 -4.52
CA LEU A 129 15.27 -1.28 -3.37
C LEU A 129 16.71 -1.55 -3.83
N HIS A 130 17.49 -0.51 -4.01
CA HIS A 130 18.88 -0.63 -4.42
C HIS A 130 19.84 -0.86 -3.25
N SER A 131 20.94 -1.54 -3.55
CA SER A 131 22.05 -1.72 -2.61
C SER A 131 22.66 -0.38 -2.17
N LYS A 132 23.30 -0.34 -1.01
CA LYS A 132 23.94 0.86 -0.44
C LYS A 132 24.87 1.60 -1.41
N THR A 133 25.53 0.89 -2.31
CA THR A 133 26.49 1.43 -3.28
C THR A 133 25.88 2.32 -4.36
N GLN A 134 24.58 2.28 -4.55
CA GLN A 134 23.89 3.09 -5.57
C GLN A 134 23.24 4.36 -5.02
N TRP A 135 23.35 4.62 -3.72
CA TRP A 135 22.75 5.79 -3.05
C TRP A 135 23.43 7.10 -3.39
N GLU A 136 24.62 7.05 -3.96
CA GLU A 136 25.41 8.25 -4.26
C GLU A 136 25.04 8.88 -5.61
N LEU A 137 24.27 8.20 -6.43
CA LEU A 137 24.03 8.56 -7.83
C LEU A 137 22.66 9.19 -8.11
N GLY A 138 21.90 9.60 -7.10
CA GLY A 138 20.58 10.18 -7.29
C GLY A 138 20.39 11.52 -6.58
N LEU A 139 19.44 12.31 -7.05
CA LEU A 139 18.99 13.53 -6.35
C LEU A 139 18.15 13.16 -5.15
N ARG A 140 18.55 13.63 -3.97
CA ARG A 140 17.85 13.33 -2.72
C ARG A 140 16.66 14.26 -2.54
N LEU A 141 15.48 13.65 -2.41
CA LEU A 141 14.29 14.37 -1.99
C LEU A 141 14.25 14.44 -0.46
N GLU A 142 13.80 15.58 0.04
CA GLU A 142 13.68 15.81 1.47
C GLU A 142 12.30 15.44 1.97
N ALA A 143 12.23 14.88 3.16
CA ALA A 143 11.00 14.70 3.91
C ALA A 143 10.97 15.63 5.13
N PRO A 144 9.79 16.08 5.58
CA PRO A 144 9.66 16.89 6.79
C PRO A 144 10.27 16.18 8.00
N LYS A 145 10.95 16.92 8.86
CA LYS A 145 11.59 16.35 10.07
C LYS A 145 10.58 15.67 11.00
N GLU A 146 9.37 16.18 11.05
CA GLU A 146 8.26 15.63 11.82
C GLU A 146 7.87 14.22 11.34
N HIS A 147 7.96 13.96 10.06
CA HIS A 147 7.68 12.64 9.49
C HIS A 147 8.68 11.57 9.95
N PHE A 148 9.91 11.95 10.25
CA PHE A 148 10.89 11.03 10.84
C PHE A 148 10.64 10.80 12.33
N ALA A 149 10.23 11.84 13.06
CA ALA A 149 10.00 11.77 14.50
C ALA A 149 8.73 10.96 14.83
N PHE A 150 7.68 11.14 14.05
CA PHE A 150 6.36 10.49 14.23
C PHE A 150 6.04 9.49 13.13
N SER A 151 7.07 8.84 12.59
CA SER A 151 6.90 7.94 11.44
C SER A 151 5.97 6.75 11.73
N ALA A 152 5.95 6.23 12.95
CA ALA A 152 5.08 5.13 13.34
C ALA A 152 3.60 5.56 13.41
N GLU A 153 3.34 6.75 13.92
CA GLU A 153 2.00 7.34 14.00
C GLU A 153 1.44 7.59 12.60
N HIS A 154 2.21 8.21 11.74
CA HIS A 154 1.83 8.44 10.35
C HIS A 154 1.62 7.13 9.59
N ALA A 155 2.50 6.14 9.77
CA ALA A 155 2.32 4.82 9.16
C ALA A 155 1.05 4.13 9.66
N LYS A 156 0.70 4.27 10.97
CA LYS A 156 -0.54 3.77 11.53
C LYS A 156 -1.77 4.42 10.89
N GLU A 157 -1.76 5.74 10.75
CA GLU A 157 -2.85 6.49 10.12
C GLU A 157 -3.04 6.07 8.66
N GLN A 158 -1.94 5.99 7.91
CA GLN A 158 -1.99 5.61 6.50
C GLN A 158 -2.40 4.15 6.30
N PHE A 159 -1.93 3.23 7.15
CA PHE A 159 -2.38 1.85 7.14
C PHE A 159 -3.89 1.76 7.38
N THR A 160 -4.38 2.47 8.39
CA THR A 160 -5.81 2.48 8.72
C THR A 160 -6.65 3.04 7.57
N ARG A 161 -6.21 4.14 6.98
CA ARG A 161 -6.89 4.81 5.86
C ARG A 161 -6.94 3.95 4.60
N ASN A 162 -5.84 3.26 4.31
CA ASN A 162 -5.66 2.51 3.08
C ASN A 162 -5.86 1.00 3.24
N PHE A 163 -6.44 0.53 4.34
CA PHE A 163 -6.57 -0.91 4.61
C PHE A 163 -7.19 -1.70 3.46
N PHE A 164 -8.24 -1.18 2.85
CA PHE A 164 -8.91 -1.85 1.74
C PHE A 164 -8.09 -1.82 0.46
N ASN A 165 -7.37 -0.73 0.19
CA ASN A 165 -6.48 -0.66 -0.96
C ASN A 165 -5.31 -1.64 -0.80
N LEU A 166 -4.75 -1.72 0.42
CA LEU A 166 -3.69 -2.68 0.77
C LEU A 166 -4.15 -4.14 0.62
N LEU A 167 -5.42 -4.41 0.88
CA LEU A 167 -6.02 -5.71 0.66
C LEU A 167 -6.17 -6.00 -0.84
N ASP A 168 -6.71 -5.05 -1.61
CA ASP A 168 -6.95 -5.18 -3.04
C ASP A 168 -5.65 -5.28 -3.85
N ASP A 169 -4.61 -4.58 -3.42
CA ASP A 169 -3.27 -4.60 -4.02
C ASP A 169 -2.41 -5.79 -3.56
N GLU A 170 -2.99 -6.72 -2.80
CA GLU A 170 -2.33 -7.95 -2.32
C GLU A 170 -1.09 -7.70 -1.42
N TYR A 171 -1.09 -6.59 -0.65
CA TYR A 171 -0.05 -6.33 0.35
C TYR A 171 -0.27 -7.10 1.64
N LEU A 172 -1.54 -7.41 1.95
CA LEU A 172 -1.88 -8.15 3.14
C LEU A 172 -1.76 -9.65 2.91
N ALA A 173 -1.73 -10.41 4.00
CA ALA A 173 -1.51 -11.84 3.94
C ALA A 173 -2.56 -12.55 3.06
N PRO A 174 -2.15 -13.52 2.22
CA PRO A 174 -3.04 -14.17 1.25
C PRO A 174 -4.30 -14.80 1.87
N HIS A 175 -4.23 -15.26 3.13
CA HIS A 175 -5.40 -15.83 3.81
C HIS A 175 -6.53 -14.82 4.04
N LEU A 176 -6.22 -13.51 4.07
CA LEU A 176 -7.23 -12.45 4.20
C LEU A 176 -8.04 -12.28 2.91
N LEU A 177 -7.44 -12.59 1.76
CA LEU A 177 -8.08 -12.51 0.45
C LEU A 177 -9.07 -13.66 0.20
N HIS A 178 -8.90 -14.78 0.90
CA HIS A 178 -9.72 -15.99 0.73
C HIS A 178 -10.87 -16.10 1.73
N GLU A 179 -11.10 -15.08 2.53
CA GLU A 179 -12.26 -15.06 3.42
C GLU A 179 -13.57 -14.90 2.61
N LYS A 180 -14.61 -15.59 3.04
CA LYS A 180 -15.93 -15.55 2.39
C LYS A 180 -16.50 -14.14 2.28
N GLN A 181 -16.18 -13.29 3.24
CA GLN A 181 -16.51 -11.86 3.24
C GLN A 181 -15.24 -11.05 3.42
N ARG A 182 -15.24 -9.86 2.82
CA ARG A 182 -14.11 -8.94 2.88
C ARG A 182 -13.83 -8.57 4.35
N PRO A 183 -12.61 -8.79 4.85
CA PRO A 183 -12.27 -8.48 6.23
C PRO A 183 -12.31 -6.96 6.48
N HIS A 184 -12.73 -6.58 7.67
CA HIS A 184 -12.75 -5.18 8.12
C HIS A 184 -11.71 -4.97 9.20
N LEU A 185 -10.92 -3.91 9.08
CA LEU A 185 -9.97 -3.53 10.10
C LEU A 185 -10.73 -3.21 11.40
N TYR A 186 -10.37 -3.88 12.49
CA TYR A 186 -10.90 -3.60 13.82
C TYR A 186 -10.00 -2.59 14.55
N MET A 187 -8.70 -2.89 14.64
CA MET A 187 -7.75 -2.04 15.34
C MET A 187 -6.31 -2.30 14.87
N VAL A 188 -5.51 -1.25 14.81
CA VAL A 188 -4.04 -1.36 14.69
C VAL A 188 -3.45 -1.35 16.09
N SER A 189 -2.93 -2.50 16.53
CA SER A 189 -2.41 -2.71 17.87
C SER A 189 -1.05 -2.04 18.07
N SER A 190 -0.14 -2.20 17.11
CA SER A 190 1.18 -1.56 17.14
C SER A 190 1.77 -1.39 15.76
N VAL A 191 2.61 -0.38 15.62
CA VAL A 191 3.44 -0.13 14.44
C VAL A 191 4.88 0.03 14.90
N VAL A 192 5.75 -0.85 14.41
CA VAL A 192 7.16 -0.86 14.79
C VAL A 192 8.00 -0.48 13.58
N PRO A 193 8.72 0.67 13.63
CA PRO A 193 9.63 1.06 12.58
C PRO A 193 10.79 0.06 12.47
N LEU A 194 11.09 -0.38 11.27
CA LEU A 194 12.19 -1.28 10.96
C LEU A 194 13.31 -0.53 10.21
N TYR A 195 13.77 -1.08 9.10
CA TYR A 195 14.90 -0.55 8.37
C TYR A 195 14.52 0.68 7.54
N LYS A 196 15.36 1.71 7.60
CA LYS A 196 15.30 2.86 6.68
C LYS A 196 16.07 2.52 5.40
N ARG A 197 15.39 2.64 4.27
CA ARG A 197 15.99 2.43 2.94
C ARG A 197 15.43 3.49 2.00
N PRO A 198 16.25 4.20 1.22
CA PRO A 198 15.71 5.10 0.23
C PRO A 198 15.06 4.29 -0.89
N LEU A 199 13.93 4.80 -1.33
CA LEU A 199 13.28 4.40 -2.56
C LEU A 199 13.93 5.15 -3.72
N ARG A 200 14.36 4.45 -4.76
CA ARG A 200 14.88 5.06 -5.98
C ARG A 200 13.78 5.15 -7.02
N LEU A 201 13.54 6.34 -7.49
CA LEU A 201 12.57 6.63 -8.52
C LEU A 201 13.30 7.10 -9.78
N LYS A 202 13.19 6.32 -10.84
CA LYS A 202 13.67 6.71 -12.17
C LYS A 202 12.62 7.56 -12.84
N VAL A 203 12.92 8.81 -13.12
CA VAL A 203 12.02 9.76 -13.77
C VAL A 203 12.53 10.06 -15.18
N GLU A 204 11.69 9.80 -16.16
CA GLU A 204 11.95 10.11 -17.56
C GLU A 204 11.24 11.40 -17.93
N PHE A 205 12.00 12.35 -18.48
CA PHE A 205 11.48 13.60 -18.99
C PHE A 205 11.29 13.45 -20.50
N LYS A 206 10.07 13.60 -20.95
CA LYS A 206 9.66 13.32 -22.33
C LYS A 206 9.08 14.59 -22.99
N VAL A 207 9.31 14.70 -24.28
CA VAL A 207 8.67 15.67 -25.15
C VAL A 207 7.98 14.97 -26.31
N ASP A 208 6.95 15.59 -26.82
CA ASP A 208 6.31 15.14 -28.04
C ASP A 208 7.11 15.55 -29.30
N ARG A 209 6.61 15.21 -30.47
CA ARG A 209 7.20 15.58 -31.77
C ARG A 209 7.30 17.08 -32.02
N PHE A 210 6.58 17.89 -31.25
CA PHE A 210 6.60 19.36 -31.36
C PHE A 210 7.50 19.99 -30.29
N GLY A 211 8.14 19.17 -29.44
CA GLY A 211 8.95 19.63 -28.31
C GLY A 211 8.15 20.06 -27.09
N GLU A 212 6.83 19.76 -27.03
CA GLU A 212 6.03 20.05 -25.86
C GLU A 212 6.28 19.00 -24.78
N PRO A 213 6.42 19.42 -23.50
CA PRO A 213 6.59 18.53 -22.39
C PRO A 213 5.40 17.58 -22.22
N ILE A 214 5.68 16.31 -22.05
CA ILE A 214 4.67 15.29 -21.75
C ILE A 214 4.60 15.09 -20.24
N VAL A 215 3.38 14.87 -19.75
CA VAL A 215 3.15 14.49 -18.34
C VAL A 215 3.95 13.24 -18.00
N ARG A 216 4.62 13.27 -16.88
CA ARG A 216 5.43 12.14 -16.39
C ARG A 216 4.52 10.94 -16.13
N ASP A 217 5.03 9.76 -16.45
CA ASP A 217 4.32 8.50 -16.21
C ASP A 217 4.12 8.28 -14.70
N ALA A 218 3.00 7.67 -14.33
CA ALA A 218 2.77 7.26 -12.96
C ALA A 218 3.82 6.20 -12.54
N PHE A 219 4.19 6.21 -11.28
CA PHE A 219 5.08 5.19 -10.72
C PHE A 219 4.30 3.91 -10.45
N GLU A 220 4.54 2.88 -11.23
CA GLU A 220 3.94 1.57 -10.98
C GLU A 220 4.34 1.06 -9.59
N GLY A 221 3.36 0.57 -8.82
CA GLY A 221 3.60 0.02 -7.49
C GLY A 221 3.69 1.03 -6.35
N LEU A 222 3.46 2.33 -6.62
CA LEU A 222 3.28 3.38 -5.61
C LEU A 222 1.80 3.79 -5.52
N SER A 223 1.29 3.92 -4.30
CA SER A 223 -0.12 4.25 -4.09
C SER A 223 -0.52 5.67 -4.49
N GLU A 224 0.42 6.63 -4.41
CA GLU A 224 0.15 8.05 -4.68
C GLU A 224 1.27 8.70 -5.52
N SER A 225 1.31 8.39 -6.81
CA SER A 225 2.31 8.95 -7.73
C SER A 225 2.25 10.48 -7.86
N ASP A 226 1.05 11.06 -7.86
CA ASP A 226 0.86 12.50 -8.07
C ASP A 226 1.51 13.35 -6.97
N SER A 227 1.39 12.94 -5.72
CA SER A 227 2.01 13.61 -4.57
C SER A 227 3.54 13.61 -4.68
N ILE A 228 4.11 12.51 -5.16
CA ILE A 228 5.55 12.38 -5.40
C ILE A 228 6.00 13.22 -6.59
N HIS A 229 5.22 13.26 -7.66
CA HIS A 229 5.51 14.16 -8.81
C HIS A 229 5.48 15.64 -8.42
N ALA A 230 4.57 16.03 -7.53
CA ALA A 230 4.54 17.39 -6.98
C ALA A 230 5.80 17.69 -6.18
N LEU A 231 6.25 16.76 -5.32
CA LEU A 231 7.48 16.88 -4.55
C LEU A 231 8.72 17.01 -5.43
N ILE A 232 8.82 16.20 -6.49
CA ILE A 232 9.90 16.29 -7.47
C ILE A 232 9.91 17.66 -8.16
N THR A 233 8.73 18.15 -8.58
CA THR A 233 8.60 19.46 -9.21
C THR A 233 9.02 20.58 -8.29
N GLU A 234 8.64 20.53 -7.02
CA GLU A 234 9.05 21.49 -6.00
C GLU A 234 10.58 21.47 -5.78
N HIS A 235 11.17 20.27 -5.70
CA HIS A 235 12.61 20.11 -5.55
C HIS A 235 13.39 20.72 -6.72
N LEU A 236 12.99 20.41 -7.94
CA LEU A 236 13.59 20.98 -9.15
C LEU A 236 13.45 22.51 -9.20
N SER A 237 12.27 23.04 -8.84
CA SER A 237 12.02 24.48 -8.81
C SER A 237 12.90 25.21 -7.79
N LYS A 238 13.14 24.60 -6.63
CA LYS A 238 14.06 25.13 -5.61
C LYS A 238 15.50 25.10 -6.12
N GLY A 239 15.91 24.05 -6.77
CA GLY A 239 17.23 23.94 -7.41
C GLY A 239 17.48 25.05 -8.40
N ILE A 240 16.53 25.31 -9.30
CA ILE A 240 16.61 26.39 -10.30
C ILE A 240 16.76 27.77 -9.61
N LYS A 241 16.00 28.03 -8.57
CA LYS A 241 16.09 29.30 -7.82
C LYS A 241 17.41 29.48 -7.10
N SER A 242 17.97 28.42 -6.52
CA SER A 242 19.24 28.49 -5.79
C SER A 242 20.45 28.81 -6.66
N TYR A 243 20.34 28.55 -7.98
CA TYR A 243 21.38 28.88 -8.96
C TYR A 243 21.04 30.12 -9.81
N ASN A 244 20.28 31.08 -9.31
CA ASN A 244 19.77 32.21 -10.06
C ASN A 244 19.04 31.78 -11.34
N GLY A 245 18.31 30.69 -11.26
CA GLY A 245 17.64 30.07 -12.40
C GLY A 245 16.68 31.00 -13.12
N HIS A 246 16.15 32.02 -12.42
CA HIS A 246 15.29 33.03 -13.04
C HIS A 246 16.06 33.92 -14.03
N GLU A 247 17.24 34.41 -13.64
CA GLU A 247 18.12 35.19 -14.53
C GLU A 247 18.63 34.34 -15.69
N ILE A 248 18.89 33.05 -15.43
CA ILE A 248 19.33 32.12 -16.46
C ILE A 248 18.19 31.87 -17.46
N LEU A 249 16.96 31.63 -16.99
CA LEU A 249 15.80 31.45 -17.86
C LEU A 249 15.51 32.67 -18.73
N GLU A 250 15.57 33.87 -18.18
CA GLU A 250 15.43 35.09 -18.94
C GLU A 250 16.56 35.27 -19.93
N SER A 251 17.77 34.99 -19.52
CA SER A 251 18.96 35.10 -20.37
C SER A 251 18.98 34.11 -21.52
N MET A 252 18.44 32.89 -21.29
CA MET A 252 18.39 31.81 -22.29
C MET A 252 17.57 32.17 -23.52
N GLN A 253 16.65 33.12 -23.42
CA GLN A 253 15.88 33.63 -24.58
C GLN A 253 16.75 34.38 -25.59
N TYR A 254 17.88 34.90 -25.16
CA TYR A 254 18.77 35.77 -25.94
C TYR A 254 20.19 35.19 -26.13
N LEU A 255 20.44 34.01 -25.61
CA LEU A 255 21.77 33.40 -25.70
C LEU A 255 21.96 32.65 -27.02
N ASP A 256 23.12 32.87 -27.61
CA ASP A 256 23.60 32.02 -28.68
C ASP A 256 23.99 30.61 -28.15
N ASP A 257 24.21 29.70 -29.06
CA ASP A 257 24.54 28.31 -28.76
C ASP A 257 25.77 28.17 -27.84
N HIS A 258 26.75 29.08 -28.00
CA HIS A 258 28.00 29.04 -27.24
C HIS A 258 27.78 29.44 -25.78
N SER A 259 27.07 30.52 -25.57
CA SER A 259 26.75 31.02 -24.24
C SER A 259 25.83 30.05 -23.49
N THR A 260 24.86 29.48 -24.16
CA THR A 260 23.98 28.46 -23.62
C THR A 260 24.74 27.22 -23.16
N LYS A 261 25.67 26.70 -23.96
CA LYS A 261 26.55 25.58 -23.60
C LYS A 261 27.40 25.88 -22.37
N LYS A 262 27.92 27.10 -22.26
CA LYS A 262 28.71 27.51 -21.11
C LYS A 262 27.90 27.49 -19.82
N LEU A 263 26.66 27.96 -19.87
CA LEU A 263 25.73 27.91 -18.71
C LEU A 263 25.38 26.47 -18.33
N LEU A 264 25.09 25.64 -19.31
CA LEU A 264 24.75 24.24 -19.06
C LEU A 264 25.92 23.44 -18.50
N ASN A 265 27.13 23.69 -18.97
CA ASN A 265 28.31 23.02 -18.44
C ASN A 265 28.60 23.39 -16.98
N SER A 266 28.10 24.54 -16.53
CA SER A 266 28.19 24.95 -15.12
C SER A 266 27.07 24.39 -14.25
N ASN A 267 25.96 23.95 -14.84
CA ASN A 267 24.79 23.43 -14.15
C ASN A 267 24.09 22.35 -14.96
N LEU A 268 24.32 21.11 -14.61
CA LEU A 268 23.77 19.96 -15.34
C LEU A 268 22.24 19.92 -15.33
N GLU A 269 21.60 20.44 -14.28
CA GLU A 269 20.14 20.47 -14.13
C GLU A 269 19.44 21.44 -15.08
N LEU A 270 20.18 22.33 -15.73
CA LEU A 270 19.64 23.27 -16.72
C LEU A 270 19.50 22.68 -18.14
N LYS A 271 19.93 21.45 -18.34
CA LYS A 271 19.83 20.77 -19.64
C LYS A 271 18.38 20.71 -20.13
N ASP A 272 17.45 20.42 -19.22
CA ASP A 272 16.03 20.32 -19.54
C ASP A 272 15.45 21.67 -19.98
N ILE A 273 15.89 22.73 -19.34
CA ILE A 273 15.50 24.11 -19.67
C ILE A 273 15.97 24.49 -21.06
N GLN A 274 17.17 24.10 -21.41
CA GLN A 274 17.73 24.34 -22.75
C GLN A 274 16.91 23.66 -23.84
N ILE A 275 16.48 22.43 -23.63
CA ILE A 275 15.63 21.72 -24.59
C ILE A 275 14.30 22.46 -24.80
N ILE A 276 13.68 22.88 -23.72
CA ILE A 276 12.41 23.63 -23.78
C ILE A 276 12.59 24.94 -24.57
N GLN A 277 13.67 25.67 -24.32
CA GLN A 277 13.96 26.90 -25.03
C GLN A 277 14.21 26.67 -26.52
N ASN A 278 14.99 25.64 -26.83
CA ASN A 278 15.43 25.38 -28.18
C ASN A 278 14.33 24.77 -29.07
N LYS A 279 13.20 24.38 -28.49
CA LYS A 279 12.09 23.81 -29.25
C LYS A 279 11.51 24.75 -30.32
N SER A 280 11.61 26.03 -30.11
CA SER A 280 11.14 27.05 -31.08
C SER A 280 12.12 27.33 -32.20
N ASP A 281 13.32 26.83 -32.07
CA ASP A 281 14.42 27.06 -33.00
C ASP A 281 14.70 25.78 -33.78
N THR A 282 14.37 25.77 -35.05
CA THR A 282 14.45 24.59 -35.92
C THR A 282 15.88 24.07 -36.12
N GLU A 283 16.87 24.87 -35.80
CA GLU A 283 18.25 24.49 -35.90
C GLU A 283 18.79 23.78 -34.66
N ILE A 284 18.05 23.77 -33.56
CA ILE A 284 18.59 23.22 -32.33
C ILE A 284 18.40 21.75 -32.25
N ASN A 285 19.47 21.12 -32.44
CA ASN A 285 19.63 19.71 -32.23
C ASN A 285 20.00 19.47 -30.75
N VAL A 286 19.24 18.64 -30.06
CA VAL A 286 19.54 18.19 -28.71
C VAL A 286 21.00 17.73 -28.60
N ASN A 287 21.55 17.12 -29.65
CA ASN A 287 22.92 16.68 -29.73
C ASN A 287 23.96 17.81 -29.68
N ARG A 288 23.55 19.05 -30.02
CA ARG A 288 24.43 20.22 -29.92
C ARG A 288 24.50 20.79 -28.52
N THR A 289 23.57 20.42 -27.67
CA THR A 289 23.42 21.01 -26.36
C THR A 289 24.22 20.35 -25.27
N GLY A 290 25.14 19.46 -25.64
CA GLY A 290 25.94 18.74 -24.65
C GLY A 290 25.20 17.61 -23.92
N PHE A 291 24.00 17.26 -24.36
CA PHE A 291 23.35 16.03 -23.92
C PHE A 291 24.03 14.79 -24.49
N VAL A 292 24.80 14.98 -25.55
CA VAL A 292 25.67 13.99 -26.13
C VAL A 292 27.08 14.42 -25.79
N GLY A 293 27.56 13.94 -24.69
CA GLY A 293 28.94 14.13 -24.32
C GLY A 293 29.34 13.09 -23.31
#